data_afc6ebd41738430b2d222ceba68b789c
#
_entry.id   afc6ebd41738430b2d222ceba68b789c
#
_cell.length_a   1.000
_cell.length_b   1.000
_cell.length_c   1.000
_cell.angle_alpha   90.00
_cell.angle_beta   90.00
_cell.angle_gamma   90.00
#
_symmetry.space_group_name_H-M   'P 1'
#
loop_
_entity.id
_entity.type
_entity.pdbx_description
1 polymer ?
#
loop_
_entity_poly.entity_id
_entity_poly.type
_entity_poly.pdbx_seq_one_letter_code
_entity_poly.pdbx_strand_id
1 'polypeptide(L)'
;MMSTEKKNEGKKPDPDRRAIIIGGAAAVAGVAAGIVIGSQAFPKLLTKTEVQPEVTKEVVPQYITKTVTQVEKYVKQLVANVSDFPTAGTTKMTTYMGYQVILIKTGVPSIGGVGPDNDIVGFSGYCAHMGYPLSYDPNTNCLLCTMHFSQYDVTKGGMQVIGHPNQYLAQLILEYDSSSGNIYALGFNKLVYGAYNNVLQGTTSGGVSS
;
A
#
# COMPACT_ATOMS: atom_id res chain seq x y z
N MET A 1 86.50 -5.03 34.17
CA MET A 1 85.42 -5.00 33.21
C MET A 1 84.35 -5.96 33.68
N MET A 2 83.27 -5.46 34.34
CA MET A 2 82.17 -6.30 34.80
C MET A 2 81.01 -5.99 33.89
N SER A 3 80.55 -6.96 33.09
CA SER A 3 79.38 -6.90 32.22
C SER A 3 78.14 -7.19 33.08
N THR A 4 77.26 -6.22 33.22
CA THR A 4 75.98 -6.37 33.91
C THR A 4 74.91 -6.84 32.91
N GLU A 5 74.57 -8.10 33.05
CA GLU A 5 73.48 -8.75 32.33
C GLU A 5 72.08 -8.19 32.82
N LYS A 6 71.42 -7.45 32.00
CA LYS A 6 70.01 -6.95 32.27
C LYS A 6 69.04 -8.11 32.13
N LYS A 7 68.54 -8.60 33.27
CA LYS A 7 67.41 -9.55 33.34
C LYS A 7 66.20 -8.95 32.78
N ASN A 8 65.69 -9.51 31.70
CA ASN A 8 64.46 -9.10 31.04
C ASN A 8 63.26 -9.60 31.85
N GLU A 9 62.69 -8.74 32.72
CA GLU A 9 61.50 -9.05 33.44
C GLU A 9 60.29 -9.00 32.46
N GLY A 10 59.74 -10.17 32.14
CA GLY A 10 58.61 -10.35 31.31
C GLY A 10 57.38 -9.56 31.88
N LYS A 11 56.97 -8.55 31.16
CA LYS A 11 55.78 -7.70 31.46
C LYS A 11 54.56 -8.61 31.63
N LYS A 12 54.01 -8.69 32.85
CA LYS A 12 52.77 -9.44 33.09
C LYS A 12 51.68 -8.94 32.15
N PRO A 13 50.92 -9.82 31.49
CA PRO A 13 49.85 -9.42 30.58
C PRO A 13 48.79 -8.64 31.34
N ASP A 14 48.35 -7.56 30.73
CA ASP A 14 47.31 -6.68 31.21
C ASP A 14 46.00 -7.47 31.45
N PRO A 15 45.39 -7.41 32.65
CA PRO A 15 44.19 -8.15 32.98
C PRO A 15 43.01 -7.76 32.08
N ASP A 16 42.93 -6.51 31.61
CA ASP A 16 41.87 -6.03 30.74
C ASP A 16 41.95 -6.65 29.32
N ARG A 17 43.19 -6.86 28.82
CA ARG A 17 43.40 -7.58 27.55
C ARG A 17 42.98 -9.04 27.64
N ARG A 18 43.19 -9.71 28.77
CA ARG A 18 42.72 -11.07 29.00
C ARG A 18 41.21 -11.16 29.02
N ALA A 19 40.55 -10.22 29.71
CA ALA A 19 39.09 -10.15 29.77
C ALA A 19 38.47 -9.97 28.37
N ILE A 20 39.07 -9.11 27.53
CA ILE A 20 38.61 -8.90 26.14
C ILE A 20 38.79 -10.16 25.29
N ILE A 21 39.93 -10.84 25.41
CA ILE A 21 40.18 -12.07 24.64
C ILE A 21 39.25 -13.20 25.07
N ILE A 22 39.01 -13.38 26.37
CA ILE A 22 38.08 -14.40 26.89
C ILE A 22 36.66 -14.08 26.52
N GLY A 23 36.24 -12.81 26.65
CA GLY A 23 34.92 -12.36 26.25
C GLY A 23 34.66 -12.50 24.75
N GLY A 24 35.63 -12.16 23.91
CA GLY A 24 35.57 -12.33 22.48
C GLY A 24 35.46 -13.80 22.05
N ALA A 25 36.29 -14.67 22.65
CA ALA A 25 36.26 -16.11 22.39
C ALA A 25 34.92 -16.75 22.79
N ALA A 26 34.36 -16.34 23.94
CA ALA A 26 33.06 -16.82 24.39
C ALA A 26 31.91 -16.37 23.47
N ALA A 27 31.97 -15.13 22.96
CA ALA A 27 30.99 -14.62 21.99
C ALA A 27 31.03 -15.39 20.67
N VAL A 28 32.23 -15.67 20.14
CA VAL A 28 32.37 -16.44 18.89
C VAL A 28 31.93 -17.89 19.09
N ALA A 29 32.25 -18.51 20.22
CA ALA A 29 31.78 -19.86 20.53
C ALA A 29 30.25 -19.92 20.70
N GLY A 30 29.64 -18.91 21.32
CA GLY A 30 28.20 -18.79 21.46
C GLY A 30 27.47 -18.67 20.12
N VAL A 31 27.98 -17.83 19.21
CA VAL A 31 27.43 -17.69 17.85
C VAL A 31 27.58 -18.99 17.04
N ALA A 32 28.75 -19.63 17.12
CA ALA A 32 28.99 -20.91 16.43
C ALA A 32 28.10 -22.03 16.96
N ALA A 33 27.91 -22.13 18.28
CA ALA A 33 27.00 -23.09 18.88
C ALA A 33 25.53 -22.79 18.51
N GLY A 34 25.11 -21.50 18.48
CA GLY A 34 23.81 -21.07 18.05
C GLY A 34 23.51 -21.45 16.61
N ILE A 35 24.47 -21.27 15.70
CA ILE A 35 24.33 -21.66 14.29
C ILE A 35 24.20 -23.18 14.15
N VAL A 36 25.02 -23.96 14.86
CA VAL A 36 24.95 -25.42 14.78
C VAL A 36 23.62 -25.95 15.34
N ILE A 37 23.16 -25.43 16.49
CA ILE A 37 21.85 -25.83 17.06
C ILE A 37 20.72 -25.35 16.16
N GLY A 38 20.77 -24.12 15.65
CA GLY A 38 19.79 -23.59 14.73
C GLY A 38 19.73 -24.39 13.42
N SER A 39 20.86 -24.76 12.84
CA SER A 39 20.93 -25.55 11.60
C SER A 39 20.42 -26.99 11.77
N GLN A 40 20.50 -27.57 12.97
CA GLN A 40 19.95 -28.89 13.26
C GLN A 40 18.42 -28.86 13.51
N ALA A 41 17.91 -27.77 14.06
CA ALA A 41 16.49 -27.63 14.37
C ALA A 41 15.66 -27.14 13.18
N PHE A 42 16.16 -26.17 12.42
CA PHE A 42 15.47 -25.55 11.27
C PHE A 42 15.23 -26.50 10.09
N PRO A 43 16.20 -27.30 9.63
CA PRO A 43 15.96 -28.20 8.52
C PRO A 43 14.89 -29.26 8.81
N LYS A 44 14.80 -29.70 10.07
CA LYS A 44 13.77 -30.69 10.46
C LYS A 44 12.36 -30.07 10.53
N LEU A 45 12.24 -28.80 10.84
CA LEU A 45 10.98 -28.06 10.80
C LEU A 45 10.54 -27.77 9.35
N LEU A 46 11.48 -27.47 8.47
CA LEU A 46 11.20 -27.20 7.05
C LEU A 46 10.95 -28.49 6.25
N THR A 47 11.64 -29.60 6.59
CA THR A 47 11.41 -30.89 5.91
C THR A 47 10.16 -31.62 6.39
N LYS A 48 9.55 -31.21 7.51
CA LYS A 48 8.30 -31.82 7.98
C LYS A 48 7.04 -31.24 7.30
N THR A 49 7.23 -30.25 6.42
CA THR A 49 6.15 -29.69 5.56
C THR A 49 6.37 -30.10 4.10
N GLU A 50 6.97 -31.27 3.84
CA GLU A 50 6.73 -31.95 2.59
C GLU A 50 5.38 -32.64 2.68
N VAL A 51 4.33 -31.85 2.80
CA VAL A 51 3.06 -32.18 2.18
C VAL A 51 3.34 -31.97 0.70
N GLN A 52 3.85 -32.96 0.01
CA GLN A 52 3.53 -33.09 -1.38
C GLN A 52 2.02 -33.26 -1.42
N PRO A 53 1.24 -32.25 -1.85
CA PRO A 53 -0.09 -32.57 -2.26
C PRO A 53 0.13 -33.55 -3.42
N GLU A 54 -0.29 -34.78 -3.27
CA GLU A 54 -0.54 -35.65 -4.40
C GLU A 54 -1.67 -34.98 -5.17
N VAL A 55 -1.28 -33.97 -5.97
CA VAL A 55 -2.18 -33.26 -6.86
C VAL A 55 -2.48 -34.26 -7.95
N THR A 56 -3.49 -35.09 -7.70
CA THR A 56 -4.08 -35.91 -8.75
C THR A 56 -4.39 -34.98 -9.90
N LYS A 57 -3.90 -35.31 -11.08
CA LYS A 57 -4.00 -34.50 -12.32
C LYS A 57 -5.43 -34.06 -12.68
N GLU A 58 -6.44 -34.55 -11.99
CA GLU A 58 -7.86 -34.22 -12.21
C GLU A 58 -8.34 -32.96 -11.46
N VAL A 59 -7.69 -32.57 -10.36
CA VAL A 59 -8.17 -31.43 -9.55
C VAL A 59 -7.63 -30.09 -10.02
N VAL A 60 -6.40 -30.07 -10.58
CA VAL A 60 -5.74 -28.83 -11.02
C VAL A 60 -6.48 -28.11 -12.16
N PRO A 61 -7.00 -28.78 -13.19
CA PRO A 61 -7.74 -28.10 -14.25
C PRO A 61 -9.04 -27.45 -13.79
N GLN A 62 -9.75 -28.06 -12.81
CA GLN A 62 -11.02 -27.51 -12.33
C GLN A 62 -10.83 -26.23 -11.51
N TYR A 63 -9.79 -26.14 -10.70
CA TYR A 63 -9.52 -24.92 -9.95
C TYR A 63 -9.06 -23.76 -10.82
N ILE A 64 -8.19 -24.04 -11.80
CA ILE A 64 -7.70 -23.01 -12.72
C ILE A 64 -8.83 -22.51 -13.61
N THR A 65 -9.67 -23.41 -14.12
CA THR A 65 -10.79 -23.03 -15.00
C THR A 65 -11.86 -22.22 -14.26
N LYS A 66 -12.17 -22.53 -12.99
CA LYS A 66 -13.11 -21.75 -12.20
C LYS A 66 -12.57 -20.39 -11.78
N THR A 67 -11.27 -20.27 -11.52
CA THR A 67 -10.65 -18.99 -11.12
C THR A 67 -10.53 -18.04 -12.30
N VAL A 68 -10.28 -18.55 -13.51
CA VAL A 68 -10.16 -17.73 -14.74
C VAL A 68 -11.54 -17.28 -15.27
N THR A 69 -12.62 -18.02 -14.99
CA THR A 69 -13.96 -17.67 -15.47
C THR A 69 -14.63 -16.57 -14.60
N GLN A 70 -14.08 -16.25 -13.45
CA GLN A 70 -14.51 -15.11 -12.63
C GLN A 70 -13.50 -13.97 -12.73
N VAL A 71 -13.28 -13.46 -13.92
CA VAL A 71 -12.69 -12.13 -14.08
C VAL A 71 -13.76 -11.16 -13.59
N GLU A 72 -13.62 -10.71 -12.36
CA GLU A 72 -14.46 -9.66 -11.80
C GLU A 72 -14.37 -8.45 -12.74
N LYS A 73 -15.47 -8.13 -13.40
CA LYS A 73 -15.55 -6.97 -14.27
C LYS A 73 -15.56 -5.72 -13.42
N TYR A 74 -14.64 -4.80 -13.69
CA TYR A 74 -14.76 -3.44 -13.19
C TYR A 74 -16.12 -2.87 -13.58
N VAL A 75 -16.80 -2.27 -12.62
CA VAL A 75 -18.09 -1.61 -12.86
C VAL A 75 -17.83 -0.26 -13.50
N LYS A 76 -18.00 -0.16 -14.83
CA LYS A 76 -18.00 1.15 -15.51
C LYS A 76 -19.29 1.86 -15.18
N GLN A 77 -19.19 2.98 -14.45
CA GLN A 77 -20.35 3.77 -14.01
C GLN A 77 -20.19 5.22 -14.44
N LEU A 78 -21.23 5.80 -15.04
CA LEU A 78 -21.31 7.23 -15.32
C LEU A 78 -21.35 8.00 -13.99
N VAL A 79 -20.40 8.91 -13.77
CA VAL A 79 -20.30 9.69 -12.53
C VAL A 79 -20.48 11.19 -12.75
N ALA A 80 -20.19 11.69 -13.96
CA ALA A 80 -20.35 13.10 -14.31
C ALA A 80 -20.37 13.32 -15.83
N ASN A 81 -20.65 14.56 -16.21
CA ASN A 81 -20.38 15.08 -17.54
C ASN A 81 -19.45 16.30 -17.41
N VAL A 82 -18.64 16.59 -18.41
CA VAL A 82 -17.71 17.74 -18.38
C VAL A 82 -18.43 19.06 -18.18
N SER A 83 -19.70 19.18 -18.64
CA SER A 83 -20.55 20.36 -18.44
C SER A 83 -20.92 20.62 -16.97
N ASP A 84 -20.76 19.63 -16.09
CA ASP A 84 -20.94 19.81 -14.65
C ASP A 84 -19.83 20.67 -14.02
N PHE A 85 -18.74 20.93 -14.76
CA PHE A 85 -17.55 21.63 -14.27
C PHE A 85 -17.25 22.89 -15.10
N PRO A 86 -18.07 23.93 -14.99
CA PRO A 86 -17.93 25.14 -15.82
C PRO A 86 -16.63 25.92 -15.55
N THR A 87 -16.13 25.87 -14.31
CA THR A 87 -14.93 26.62 -13.91
C THR A 87 -14.01 25.81 -13.02
N ALA A 88 -12.74 26.17 -12.97
CA ALA A 88 -11.81 25.65 -11.97
C ALA A 88 -12.35 25.85 -10.55
N GLY A 89 -12.08 24.91 -9.65
CA GLY A 89 -12.62 24.89 -8.30
C GLY A 89 -14.02 24.27 -8.17
N THR A 90 -14.72 24.00 -9.28
CA THR A 90 -16.02 23.31 -9.23
C THR A 90 -15.87 21.89 -8.73
N THR A 91 -16.78 21.51 -7.82
CA THR A 91 -16.83 20.16 -7.25
C THR A 91 -18.19 19.51 -7.48
N LYS A 92 -18.20 18.20 -7.61
CA LYS A 92 -19.45 17.40 -7.68
C LYS A 92 -19.34 16.19 -6.76
N MET A 93 -20.28 16.09 -5.82
CA MET A 93 -20.44 14.90 -4.98
C MET A 93 -21.31 13.89 -5.72
N THR A 94 -20.89 12.63 -5.72
CA THR A 94 -21.67 11.51 -6.28
C THR A 94 -21.31 10.22 -5.55
N THR A 95 -21.78 9.09 -6.04
CA THR A 95 -21.44 7.77 -5.50
C THR A 95 -20.86 6.89 -6.59
N TYR A 96 -19.88 6.08 -6.23
CA TYR A 96 -19.36 5.01 -7.08
C TYR A 96 -19.26 3.73 -6.24
N MET A 97 -19.89 2.65 -6.71
CA MET A 97 -19.97 1.36 -6.00
C MET A 97 -20.44 1.50 -4.54
N GLY A 98 -21.35 2.43 -4.25
CA GLY A 98 -21.85 2.69 -2.89
C GLY A 98 -20.96 3.59 -2.03
N TYR A 99 -19.77 3.95 -2.49
CA TYR A 99 -18.89 4.90 -1.78
C TYR A 99 -19.16 6.33 -2.23
N GLN A 100 -19.19 7.25 -1.29
CA GLN A 100 -19.25 8.68 -1.60
C GLN A 100 -17.93 9.12 -2.21
N VAL A 101 -18.01 9.82 -3.33
CA VAL A 101 -16.86 10.35 -4.06
C VAL A 101 -17.06 11.83 -4.38
N ILE A 102 -15.95 12.56 -4.44
CA ILE A 102 -15.90 13.95 -4.87
C ILE A 102 -15.10 14.04 -6.16
N LEU A 103 -15.74 14.60 -7.20
CA LEU A 103 -15.05 15.00 -8.43
C LEU A 103 -14.75 16.49 -8.36
N ILE A 104 -13.61 16.89 -8.91
CA ILE A 104 -13.05 18.23 -8.76
C ILE A 104 -12.43 18.66 -10.09
N LYS A 105 -12.78 19.86 -10.58
CA LYS A 105 -12.02 20.52 -11.63
C LYS A 105 -10.94 21.39 -10.99
N THR A 106 -9.70 20.96 -11.10
CA THR A 106 -8.57 21.62 -10.43
C THR A 106 -8.10 22.88 -11.15
N GLY A 107 -8.38 22.99 -12.45
CA GLY A 107 -7.91 24.09 -13.31
C GLY A 107 -6.46 23.96 -13.76
N VAL A 108 -5.79 22.86 -13.40
CA VAL A 108 -4.44 22.52 -13.85
C VAL A 108 -4.36 21.02 -14.17
N PRO A 109 -3.55 20.60 -15.16
CA PRO A 109 -3.36 19.19 -15.44
C PRO A 109 -2.92 18.44 -14.18
N SER A 110 -3.62 17.34 -13.87
CA SER A 110 -3.49 16.63 -12.60
C SER A 110 -3.24 15.13 -12.83
N ILE A 111 -2.56 14.48 -11.90
CA ILE A 111 -2.30 13.02 -11.99
C ILE A 111 -3.65 12.28 -11.97
N GLY A 112 -3.88 11.46 -13.02
CA GLY A 112 -5.13 10.73 -13.20
C GLY A 112 -6.32 11.62 -13.56
N GLY A 113 -6.05 12.86 -13.96
CA GLY A 113 -7.06 13.80 -14.44
C GLY A 113 -7.55 13.44 -15.84
N VAL A 114 -8.81 13.74 -16.10
CA VAL A 114 -9.50 13.53 -17.37
C VAL A 114 -10.17 14.81 -17.86
N GLY A 115 -10.84 14.73 -18.99
CA GLY A 115 -11.46 15.89 -19.65
C GLY A 115 -10.52 16.57 -20.64
N PRO A 116 -10.95 17.65 -21.30
CA PRO A 116 -10.17 18.33 -22.33
C PRO A 116 -8.83 18.84 -21.84
N ASP A 117 -8.76 19.31 -20.57
CA ASP A 117 -7.59 19.92 -19.95
C ASP A 117 -6.85 18.97 -19.01
N ASN A 118 -7.28 17.69 -18.89
CA ASN A 118 -6.77 16.70 -17.93
C ASN A 118 -6.79 17.20 -16.48
N ASP A 119 -7.79 17.98 -16.12
CA ASP A 119 -7.90 18.71 -14.86
C ASP A 119 -9.10 18.29 -14.01
N ILE A 120 -9.87 17.29 -14.45
CA ILE A 120 -10.99 16.72 -13.67
C ILE A 120 -10.53 15.42 -13.03
N VAL A 121 -10.47 15.41 -11.71
CA VAL A 121 -10.06 14.26 -10.89
C VAL A 121 -11.18 13.82 -9.96
N GLY A 122 -11.12 12.58 -9.49
CA GLY A 122 -12.10 12.05 -8.54
C GLY A 122 -11.41 11.36 -7.36
N PHE A 123 -11.95 11.53 -6.16
CA PHE A 123 -11.41 10.95 -4.93
C PHE A 123 -12.51 10.40 -4.04
N SER A 124 -12.12 9.50 -3.12
CA SER A 124 -12.96 9.15 -1.98
C SER A 124 -13.37 10.42 -1.22
N GLY A 125 -14.64 10.54 -0.86
CA GLY A 125 -15.14 11.61 0.01
C GLY A 125 -14.74 11.42 1.48
N TYR A 126 -14.06 10.31 1.82
CA TYR A 126 -13.69 9.94 3.17
C TYR A 126 -12.18 9.99 3.38
N CYS A 127 -11.76 10.62 4.48
CA CYS A 127 -10.37 10.73 4.90
C CYS A 127 -9.73 9.35 5.08
N ALA A 128 -8.55 9.16 4.51
CA ALA A 128 -7.82 7.88 4.59
C ALA A 128 -7.39 7.53 6.02
N HIS A 129 -7.33 8.51 6.93
CA HIS A 129 -6.93 8.29 8.32
C HIS A 129 -8.01 7.58 9.14
N MET A 130 -9.23 8.15 9.22
CA MET A 130 -10.32 7.64 10.06
C MET A 130 -11.71 7.80 9.41
N GLY A 131 -11.79 7.97 8.10
CA GLY A 131 -13.05 7.97 7.38
C GLY A 131 -13.94 9.20 7.58
N TYR A 132 -13.41 10.31 8.09
CA TYR A 132 -14.19 11.54 8.19
C TYR A 132 -14.40 12.18 6.82
N PRO A 133 -15.54 12.89 6.63
CA PRO A 133 -15.81 13.62 5.40
C PRO A 133 -14.72 14.64 5.09
N LEU A 134 -14.44 14.80 3.81
CA LEU A 134 -13.45 15.75 3.29
C LEU A 134 -14.15 16.95 2.64
N SER A 135 -13.52 18.12 2.74
CA SER A 135 -13.90 19.34 2.04
C SER A 135 -12.79 19.81 1.11
N TYR A 136 -13.15 20.37 -0.05
CA TYR A 136 -12.18 20.88 -1.01
C TYR A 136 -11.87 22.35 -0.76
N ASP A 137 -10.59 22.68 -0.76
CA ASP A 137 -10.08 24.07 -0.77
C ASP A 137 -9.47 24.39 -2.14
N PRO A 138 -10.11 25.25 -2.94
CA PRO A 138 -9.61 25.59 -4.27
C PRO A 138 -8.34 26.45 -4.25
N ASN A 139 -8.03 27.12 -3.13
CA ASN A 139 -6.82 27.95 -3.06
C ASN A 139 -5.54 27.12 -2.95
N THR A 140 -5.62 25.95 -2.37
CA THR A 140 -4.49 25.04 -2.17
C THR A 140 -4.56 23.81 -3.06
N ASN A 141 -5.67 23.60 -3.79
CA ASN A 141 -5.96 22.34 -4.50
C ASN A 141 -5.86 21.12 -3.59
N CYS A 142 -6.33 21.26 -2.35
CA CYS A 142 -6.30 20.18 -1.37
C CYS A 142 -7.69 19.76 -0.92
N LEU A 143 -7.85 18.48 -0.64
CA LEU A 143 -8.94 17.96 0.17
C LEU A 143 -8.53 17.99 1.64
N LEU A 144 -9.34 18.63 2.48
CA LEU A 144 -9.09 18.89 3.90
C LEU A 144 -9.96 18.00 4.76
N CYS A 145 -9.36 17.37 5.76
CA CYS A 145 -10.07 16.70 6.85
C CYS A 145 -10.13 17.63 8.07
N THR A 146 -11.32 18.01 8.50
CA THR A 146 -11.49 18.94 9.63
C THR A 146 -11.25 18.27 10.99
N MET A 147 -11.18 16.93 11.05
CA MET A 147 -11.03 16.21 12.31
C MET A 147 -9.60 16.28 12.87
N HIS A 148 -8.60 15.91 12.05
CA HIS A 148 -7.18 15.90 12.45
C HIS A 148 -6.30 16.64 11.42
N PHE A 149 -6.92 17.51 10.61
CA PHE A 149 -6.26 18.44 9.69
C PHE A 149 -5.37 17.80 8.63
N SER A 150 -5.65 16.54 8.25
CA SER A 150 -4.99 15.93 7.09
C SER A 150 -5.38 16.66 5.81
N GLN A 151 -4.38 16.90 4.95
CA GLN A 151 -4.55 17.56 3.65
C GLN A 151 -3.99 16.68 2.55
N TYR A 152 -4.73 16.59 1.45
CA TYR A 152 -4.40 15.74 0.30
C TYR A 152 -4.39 16.58 -0.96
N ASP A 153 -3.22 16.70 -1.61
CA ASP A 153 -3.06 17.41 -2.89
C ASP A 153 -3.74 16.62 -4.01
N VAL A 154 -4.83 17.17 -4.54
CA VAL A 154 -5.63 16.52 -5.58
C VAL A 154 -4.96 16.55 -6.94
N THR A 155 -4.00 17.45 -7.16
CA THR A 155 -3.24 17.53 -8.42
C THR A 155 -2.17 16.43 -8.50
N LYS A 156 -1.79 15.88 -7.34
CA LYS A 156 -0.74 14.86 -7.18
C LYS A 156 -1.27 13.50 -6.75
N GLY A 157 -2.46 13.12 -7.27
CA GLY A 157 -3.02 11.80 -7.04
C GLY A 157 -3.45 11.55 -5.60
N GLY A 158 -3.85 12.59 -4.88
CA GLY A 158 -4.26 12.50 -3.48
C GLY A 158 -3.10 12.31 -2.51
N MET A 159 -1.91 12.80 -2.86
CA MET A 159 -0.74 12.77 -1.98
C MET A 159 -1.03 13.55 -0.70
N GLN A 160 -0.80 12.94 0.45
CA GLN A 160 -0.91 13.64 1.72
C GLN A 160 0.24 14.64 1.89
N VAL A 161 -0.08 15.90 2.09
CA VAL A 161 0.88 16.99 2.29
C VAL A 161 0.98 17.43 3.74
N ILE A 162 -0.09 17.26 4.51
CA ILE A 162 -0.14 17.54 5.95
C ILE A 162 -0.92 16.39 6.62
N GLY A 163 -0.55 16.05 7.85
CA GLY A 163 -1.24 15.06 8.68
C GLY A 163 -0.43 13.79 8.92
N HIS A 164 -1.10 12.65 9.00
CA HIS A 164 -0.42 11.38 9.28
C HIS A 164 0.39 10.92 8.07
N PRO A 165 1.66 10.52 8.24
CA PRO A 165 2.55 10.16 7.13
C PRO A 165 2.08 8.89 6.39
N ASN A 166 2.38 8.86 5.09
CA ASN A 166 2.20 7.71 4.20
C ASN A 166 0.75 7.32 3.85
N GLN A 167 -0.18 8.25 3.94
CA GLN A 167 -1.57 7.96 3.56
C GLN A 167 -1.99 8.79 2.35
N TYR A 168 -1.94 8.17 1.17
CA TYR A 168 -2.57 8.73 -0.03
C TYR A 168 -4.07 8.51 0.03
N LEU A 169 -4.84 9.49 -0.42
CA LEU A 169 -6.28 9.36 -0.58
C LEU A 169 -6.59 8.42 -1.76
N ALA A 170 -7.63 7.60 -1.64
CA ALA A 170 -8.08 6.75 -2.72
C ALA A 170 -8.64 7.60 -3.87
N GLN A 171 -8.01 7.48 -5.05
CA GLN A 171 -8.37 8.19 -6.27
C GLN A 171 -9.20 7.28 -7.18
N LEU A 172 -10.23 7.83 -7.82
CA LEU A 172 -10.97 7.18 -8.89
C LEU A 172 -10.09 7.07 -10.14
N ILE A 173 -10.16 5.93 -10.77
CA ILE A 173 -9.69 5.73 -12.14
C ILE A 173 -10.83 6.17 -13.05
N LEU A 174 -10.62 7.26 -13.77
CA LEU A 174 -11.62 7.87 -14.62
C LEU A 174 -11.35 7.61 -16.10
N GLU A 175 -12.42 7.55 -16.88
CA GLU A 175 -12.39 7.51 -18.34
C GLU A 175 -13.28 8.65 -18.88
N TYR A 176 -12.76 9.40 -19.85
CA TYR A 176 -13.50 10.48 -20.49
C TYR A 176 -13.87 10.10 -21.92
N ASP A 177 -15.15 10.22 -22.24
CA ASP A 177 -15.66 10.09 -23.60
C ASP A 177 -15.80 11.48 -24.22
N SER A 178 -14.88 11.83 -25.11
CA SER A 178 -14.85 13.14 -25.76
C SER A 178 -16.04 13.38 -26.70
N SER A 179 -16.73 12.33 -27.16
CA SER A 179 -17.88 12.46 -28.05
C SER A 179 -19.14 12.90 -27.34
N SER A 180 -19.34 12.43 -26.12
CA SER A 180 -20.52 12.72 -25.29
C SER A 180 -20.24 13.70 -24.15
N GLY A 181 -18.97 13.95 -23.83
CA GLY A 181 -18.55 14.68 -22.66
C GLY A 181 -18.70 13.90 -21.34
N ASN A 182 -19.05 12.64 -21.41
CA ASN A 182 -19.28 11.82 -20.22
C ASN A 182 -17.98 11.39 -19.55
N ILE A 183 -18.04 11.34 -18.20
CA ILE A 183 -16.95 10.88 -17.36
C ILE A 183 -17.43 9.63 -16.61
N TYR A 184 -16.72 8.53 -16.81
CA TYR A 184 -17.01 7.26 -16.18
C TYR A 184 -15.94 6.92 -15.13
N ALA A 185 -16.37 6.34 -14.02
CA ALA A 185 -15.47 5.71 -13.05
C ALA A 185 -15.34 4.22 -13.39
N LEU A 186 -14.11 3.72 -13.32
CA LEU A 186 -13.76 2.33 -13.59
C LEU A 186 -13.32 1.57 -12.33
N GLY A 187 -12.92 2.27 -11.27
CA GLY A 187 -12.40 1.70 -10.03
C GLY A 187 -11.73 2.75 -9.16
N PHE A 188 -11.17 2.29 -8.05
CA PHE A 188 -10.25 3.07 -7.24
C PHE A 188 -8.83 2.51 -7.38
N ASN A 189 -7.83 3.37 -7.30
CA ASN A 189 -6.43 2.97 -7.35
C ASN A 189 -5.93 2.30 -6.05
N LYS A 190 -6.71 2.37 -4.97
CA LYS A 190 -6.44 1.73 -3.67
C LYS A 190 -7.73 1.58 -2.87
N LEU A 191 -7.67 0.91 -1.72
CA LEU A 191 -8.81 0.74 -0.84
C LEU A 191 -9.29 2.08 -0.27
N VAL A 192 -10.61 2.28 -0.29
CA VAL A 192 -11.28 3.35 0.44
C VAL A 192 -11.28 3.00 1.92
N TYR A 193 -11.22 3.98 2.81
CA TYR A 193 -11.29 3.76 4.25
C TYR A 193 -12.53 2.91 4.64
N GLY A 194 -12.29 1.87 5.43
CA GLY A 194 -13.33 0.96 5.89
C GLY A 194 -13.79 -0.09 4.88
N ALA A 195 -13.23 -0.09 3.65
CA ALA A 195 -13.55 -1.09 2.64
C ALA A 195 -12.60 -2.29 2.71
N TYR A 196 -13.16 -3.47 2.55
CA TYR A 196 -12.39 -4.70 2.35
C TYR A 196 -12.07 -4.91 0.86
N ASN A 197 -13.03 -4.54 0.00
CA ASN A 197 -12.91 -4.57 -1.45
C ASN A 197 -13.77 -3.45 -2.03
N ASN A 198 -13.15 -2.52 -2.73
CA ASN A 198 -13.85 -1.41 -3.39
C ASN A 198 -13.53 -1.33 -4.88
N VAL A 199 -12.82 -2.32 -5.40
CA VAL A 199 -12.37 -2.32 -6.79
C VAL A 199 -13.22 -3.27 -7.61
N LEU A 200 -13.51 -4.44 -7.05
CA LEU A 200 -14.16 -5.54 -7.73
C LEU A 200 -15.38 -5.97 -6.92
N GLN A 201 -16.55 -5.75 -7.46
CA GLN A 201 -17.75 -6.44 -6.99
C GLN A 201 -18.03 -7.58 -7.96
N GLY A 202 -17.79 -8.80 -7.51
CA GLY A 202 -18.32 -9.97 -8.20
C GLY A 202 -19.84 -9.79 -8.32
N THR A 203 -20.37 -9.86 -9.53
CA THR A 203 -21.81 -9.98 -9.71
C THR A 203 -22.20 -11.30 -9.08
N THR A 204 -22.80 -11.26 -7.90
CA THR A 204 -23.55 -12.37 -7.34
C THR A 204 -24.79 -12.59 -8.22
N SER A 205 -24.57 -13.15 -9.42
CA SER A 205 -25.63 -13.78 -10.19
C SER A 205 -25.83 -15.16 -9.59
N GLY A 206 -26.75 -15.27 -8.68
CA GLY A 206 -27.10 -16.57 -8.11
C GLY A 206 -27.96 -16.41 -6.88
N GLY A 207 -29.15 -15.89 -7.04
CA GLY A 207 -30.21 -16.21 -6.10
C GLY A 207 -30.41 -17.71 -6.11
N VAL A 208 -29.95 -18.39 -5.07
CA VAL A 208 -30.45 -19.72 -4.75
C VAL A 208 -31.84 -19.51 -4.20
N SER A 209 -32.85 -19.65 -5.05
CA SER A 209 -34.21 -19.87 -4.60
C SER A 209 -34.25 -21.26 -3.99
N SER A 210 -34.45 -21.30 -2.71
CA SER A 210 -34.89 -22.47 -1.95
C SER A 210 -36.27 -22.95 -2.36
#